data_895f93a4657d2e386b908117a0e6e379
#
_entry.id   895f93a4657d2e386b908117a0e6e379
#
_cell.length_a   1.000
_cell.length_b   1.000
_cell.length_c   1.000
_cell.angle_alpha   90.00
_cell.angle_beta   90.00
_cell.angle_gamma   90.00
#
_symmetry.space_group_name_H-M   'P 1'
#
loop_
_entity.id
_entity.type
_entity.pdbx_description
1 polymer ?
#
loop_
_entity_poly.entity_id
_entity_poly.type
_entity_poly.pdbx_seq_one_letter_code
_entity_poly.pdbx_strand_id
1 'polypeptide(L)'
;IMHVMLVGAYQLNHTQIAEHAAINECVTASKALGKAWAKGLINAVLRSIQRQSLSESAQVSDPRGEHPDWMADLLTNQYGDAAAQLMAANNQRAPMTLRINPCVISTADYKDQLTAAAINFTEGPWPEALTLEQPQPAADLPGWHGGACAVQDLGAQCASQIMMQVLADHATEDGALRLLDA
;
A
#
# COMPACT_ATOMS: atom_id res chain seq x y z
N ILE A 1 -20.12 -17.58 -3.84
CA ILE A 1 -20.80 -16.47 -4.56
C ILE A 1 -20.84 -15.22 -3.70
N MET A 2 -21.16 -15.32 -2.40
CA MET A 2 -21.19 -14.17 -1.49
C MET A 2 -19.88 -13.36 -1.54
N HIS A 3 -18.72 -14.01 -1.41
CA HIS A 3 -17.42 -13.33 -1.47
C HIS A 3 -17.17 -12.61 -2.81
N VAL A 4 -17.63 -13.18 -3.94
CA VAL A 4 -17.54 -12.51 -5.24
C VAL A 4 -18.37 -11.23 -5.25
N MET A 5 -19.58 -11.25 -4.66
CA MET A 5 -20.41 -10.05 -4.53
C MET A 5 -19.82 -9.02 -3.57
N LEU A 6 -19.22 -9.45 -2.46
CA LEU A 6 -18.53 -8.54 -1.52
C LEU A 6 -17.33 -7.86 -2.19
N VAL A 7 -16.50 -8.60 -2.95
CA VAL A 7 -15.40 -8.02 -3.71
C VAL A 7 -15.92 -7.02 -4.75
N GLY A 8 -16.99 -7.37 -5.47
CA GLY A 8 -17.61 -6.46 -6.44
C GLY A 8 -18.17 -5.19 -5.79
N ALA A 9 -18.83 -5.31 -4.64
CA ALA A 9 -19.33 -4.18 -3.88
C ALA A 9 -18.19 -3.25 -3.41
N TYR A 10 -17.11 -3.85 -2.90
CA TYR A 10 -15.91 -3.11 -2.52
C TYR A 10 -15.30 -2.36 -3.71
N GLN A 11 -15.16 -3.03 -4.86
CA GLN A 11 -14.63 -2.41 -6.07
C GLN A 11 -15.47 -1.24 -6.54
N LEU A 12 -16.81 -1.34 -6.47
CA LEU A 12 -17.73 -0.27 -6.86
C LEU A 12 -17.65 0.96 -5.94
N ASN A 13 -17.41 0.75 -4.64
CA ASN A 13 -17.49 1.82 -3.64
C ASN A 13 -16.12 2.41 -3.27
N HIS A 14 -15.02 1.64 -3.40
CA HIS A 14 -13.73 1.99 -2.80
C HIS A 14 -12.55 1.92 -3.78
N THR A 15 -12.79 1.73 -5.09
CA THR A 15 -11.69 1.68 -6.07
C THR A 15 -11.96 2.58 -7.27
N GLN A 16 -10.94 2.82 -8.08
CA GLN A 16 -11.02 3.57 -9.33
C GLN A 16 -11.38 2.67 -10.54
N ILE A 17 -11.74 1.40 -10.31
CA ILE A 17 -12.11 0.48 -11.36
C ILE A 17 -13.44 0.94 -11.97
N ALA A 18 -13.53 0.98 -13.31
CA ALA A 18 -14.75 1.33 -13.98
C ALA A 18 -15.89 0.37 -13.57
N GLU A 19 -17.03 0.89 -13.13
CA GLU A 19 -18.14 0.13 -12.55
C GLU A 19 -18.60 -1.04 -13.41
N HIS A 20 -18.68 -0.82 -14.73
CA HIS A 20 -19.06 -1.89 -15.67
C HIS A 20 -18.01 -3.00 -15.74
N ALA A 21 -16.71 -2.68 -15.56
CA ALA A 21 -15.64 -3.66 -15.54
C ALA A 21 -15.71 -4.49 -14.24
N ALA A 22 -15.87 -3.85 -13.07
CA ALA A 22 -16.01 -4.53 -11.79
C ALA A 22 -17.16 -5.56 -11.82
N ILE A 23 -18.34 -5.16 -12.33
CA ILE A 23 -19.50 -6.07 -12.45
C ILE A 23 -19.20 -7.23 -13.42
N ASN A 24 -18.61 -6.94 -14.58
CA ASN A 24 -18.34 -7.96 -15.60
C ASN A 24 -17.31 -8.99 -15.10
N GLU A 25 -16.26 -8.54 -14.42
CA GLU A 25 -15.23 -9.42 -13.84
C GLU A 25 -15.81 -10.33 -12.75
N CYS A 26 -16.67 -9.82 -11.89
CA CYS A 26 -17.37 -10.64 -10.88
C CYS A 26 -18.27 -11.71 -11.53
N VAL A 27 -18.96 -11.36 -12.61
CA VAL A 27 -19.75 -12.33 -13.39
C VAL A 27 -18.85 -13.37 -14.04
N THR A 28 -17.71 -12.97 -14.59
CA THR A 28 -16.74 -13.87 -15.22
C THR A 28 -16.13 -14.81 -14.18
N ALA A 29 -15.74 -14.30 -13.01
CA ALA A 29 -15.25 -15.09 -11.89
C ALA A 29 -16.24 -16.15 -11.45
N SER A 30 -17.54 -15.87 -11.44
CA SER A 30 -18.57 -16.86 -11.09
C SER A 30 -18.59 -18.05 -12.02
N LYS A 31 -18.33 -17.83 -13.31
CA LYS A 31 -18.23 -18.91 -14.30
C LYS A 31 -16.97 -19.76 -14.07
N ALA A 32 -15.83 -19.10 -13.86
CA ALA A 32 -14.56 -19.77 -13.55
C ALA A 32 -14.65 -20.65 -12.29
N LEU A 33 -15.44 -20.23 -11.30
CA LEU A 33 -15.74 -21.00 -10.09
C LEU A 33 -16.77 -22.11 -10.29
N GLY A 34 -17.20 -22.40 -11.53
CA GLY A 34 -18.22 -23.41 -11.82
C GLY A 34 -19.64 -23.04 -11.34
N LYS A 35 -19.90 -21.75 -11.09
CA LYS A 35 -21.18 -21.23 -10.58
C LYS A 35 -21.89 -20.34 -11.60
N ALA A 36 -21.90 -20.74 -12.87
CA ALA A 36 -22.48 -19.96 -13.97
C ALA A 36 -23.96 -19.59 -13.75
N TRP A 37 -24.69 -20.38 -12.97
CA TRP A 37 -26.08 -20.10 -12.57
C TRP A 37 -26.23 -18.78 -11.80
N ALA A 38 -25.18 -18.36 -11.06
CA ALA A 38 -25.21 -17.17 -10.24
C ALA A 38 -25.04 -15.85 -11.03
N LYS A 39 -24.78 -15.91 -12.34
CA LYS A 39 -24.56 -14.75 -13.21
C LYS A 39 -25.64 -13.67 -13.05
N GLY A 40 -26.93 -14.06 -13.12
CA GLY A 40 -28.06 -13.15 -13.01
C GLY A 40 -28.15 -12.51 -11.62
N LEU A 41 -27.93 -13.30 -10.57
CA LEU A 41 -27.95 -12.84 -9.19
C LEU A 41 -26.83 -11.80 -8.93
N ILE A 42 -25.58 -12.14 -9.29
CA ILE A 42 -24.44 -11.22 -9.10
C ILE A 42 -24.65 -9.91 -9.84
N ASN A 43 -25.07 -9.98 -11.10
CA ASN A 43 -25.34 -8.76 -11.89
C ASN A 43 -26.46 -7.92 -11.28
N ALA A 44 -27.56 -8.52 -10.80
CA ALA A 44 -28.66 -7.81 -10.19
C ALA A 44 -28.26 -7.13 -8.88
N VAL A 45 -27.56 -7.85 -8.00
CA VAL A 45 -27.10 -7.31 -6.71
C VAL A 45 -26.10 -6.18 -6.91
N LEU A 46 -25.05 -6.37 -7.71
CA LEU A 46 -24.04 -5.33 -7.92
C LEU A 46 -24.60 -4.09 -8.62
N ARG A 47 -25.52 -4.25 -9.59
CA ARG A 47 -26.22 -3.10 -10.17
C ARG A 47 -27.16 -2.39 -9.19
N SER A 48 -27.73 -3.10 -8.22
CA SER A 48 -28.50 -2.47 -7.14
C SER A 48 -27.61 -1.62 -6.25
N ILE A 49 -26.44 -2.15 -5.85
CA ILE A 49 -25.42 -1.41 -5.07
C ILE A 49 -24.96 -0.18 -5.85
N GLN A 50 -24.61 -0.33 -7.12
CA GLN A 50 -24.21 0.78 -8.01
C GLN A 50 -25.24 1.94 -7.99
N ARG A 51 -26.53 1.62 -8.08
CA ARG A 51 -27.59 2.64 -8.05
C ARG A 51 -27.73 3.31 -6.69
N GLN A 52 -27.51 2.58 -5.59
CA GLN A 52 -27.57 3.13 -4.24
C GLN A 52 -26.37 4.04 -3.97
N SER A 53 -25.16 3.65 -4.37
CA SER A 53 -23.95 4.46 -4.23
C SER A 53 -24.05 5.81 -4.98
N LEU A 54 -24.77 5.88 -6.07
CA LEU A 54 -25.05 7.13 -6.79
C LEU A 54 -26.04 8.04 -6.05
N SER A 55 -26.87 7.50 -5.15
CA SER A 55 -27.87 8.25 -4.38
C SER A 55 -27.41 8.67 -2.99
N GLU A 56 -26.44 7.98 -2.43
CA GLU A 56 -25.85 8.26 -1.12
C GLU A 56 -24.49 8.94 -1.33
N SER A 57 -24.47 10.27 -1.23
CA SER A 57 -23.21 11.02 -1.13
C SER A 57 -22.38 10.44 0.01
N ALA A 58 -21.15 10.05 -0.29
CA ALA A 58 -20.14 9.42 0.54
C ALA A 58 -20.41 9.56 2.04
N GLN A 59 -20.99 8.54 2.67
CA GLN A 59 -20.91 8.42 4.11
C GLN A 59 -19.42 8.32 4.46
N VAL A 60 -18.94 9.25 5.27
CA VAL A 60 -17.62 9.16 5.86
C VAL A 60 -17.61 7.83 6.63
N SER A 61 -16.91 6.82 6.10
CA SER A 61 -16.82 5.53 6.76
C SER A 61 -16.18 5.75 8.14
N ASP A 62 -16.79 5.19 9.18
CA ASP A 62 -16.21 5.20 10.51
C ASP A 62 -14.91 4.37 10.47
N PRO A 63 -13.72 4.99 10.65
CA PRO A 63 -12.47 4.25 10.58
C PRO A 63 -12.40 3.07 11.54
N ARG A 64 -13.12 3.15 12.67
CA ARG A 64 -13.23 2.06 13.65
C ARG A 64 -13.97 0.86 13.07
N GLY A 65 -15.06 1.07 12.32
CA GLY A 65 -15.85 -0.01 11.71
C GLY A 65 -15.11 -0.84 10.66
N GLU A 66 -13.99 -0.33 10.16
CA GLU A 66 -13.14 -1.03 9.19
C GLU A 66 -12.02 -1.86 9.85
N HIS A 67 -11.91 -1.80 11.19
CA HIS A 67 -10.95 -2.57 11.97
C HIS A 67 -11.65 -3.63 12.82
N PRO A 68 -11.04 -4.81 13.04
CA PRO A 68 -11.54 -5.76 14.04
C PRO A 68 -11.63 -5.11 15.42
N ASP A 69 -12.68 -5.42 16.18
CA ASP A 69 -12.91 -4.80 17.51
C ASP A 69 -11.71 -4.89 18.44
N TRP A 70 -11.04 -6.04 18.50
CA TRP A 70 -9.84 -6.23 19.32
C TRP A 70 -8.71 -5.26 18.96
N MET A 71 -8.54 -4.94 17.66
CA MET A 71 -7.51 -4.03 17.18
C MET A 71 -7.89 -2.57 17.46
N ALA A 72 -9.15 -2.21 17.22
CA ALA A 72 -9.67 -0.89 17.52
C ALA A 72 -9.59 -0.59 19.03
N ASP A 73 -9.91 -1.56 19.88
CA ASP A 73 -9.79 -1.44 21.33
C ASP A 73 -8.32 -1.31 21.78
N LEU A 74 -7.41 -2.11 21.21
CA LEU A 74 -5.99 -2.03 21.49
C LEU A 74 -5.42 -0.65 21.14
N LEU A 75 -5.71 -0.15 19.94
CA LEU A 75 -5.27 1.17 19.50
C LEU A 75 -5.85 2.28 20.37
N THR A 76 -7.13 2.20 20.71
CA THR A 76 -7.78 3.19 21.58
C THR A 76 -7.17 3.22 22.99
N ASN A 77 -6.90 2.03 23.56
CA ASN A 77 -6.28 1.93 24.89
C ASN A 77 -4.83 2.43 24.89
N GLN A 78 -4.10 2.24 23.81
CA GLN A 78 -2.68 2.60 23.73
C GLN A 78 -2.46 4.06 23.33
N TYR A 79 -3.28 4.61 22.42
CA TYR A 79 -3.07 5.91 21.79
C TYR A 79 -4.15 6.94 22.12
N GLY A 80 -5.22 6.57 22.84
CA GLY A 80 -6.29 7.50 23.24
C GLY A 80 -6.90 8.23 22.03
N ASP A 81 -6.92 9.56 22.09
CA ASP A 81 -7.52 10.42 21.05
C ASP A 81 -6.83 10.28 19.66
N ALA A 82 -5.57 9.85 19.62
CA ALA A 82 -4.85 9.65 18.36
C ALA A 82 -5.28 8.36 17.64
N ALA A 83 -5.98 7.44 18.30
CA ALA A 83 -6.38 6.15 17.71
C ALA A 83 -7.26 6.32 16.47
N ALA A 84 -8.17 7.28 16.47
CA ALA A 84 -9.04 7.54 15.31
C ALA A 84 -8.23 7.97 14.08
N GLN A 85 -7.21 8.81 14.26
CA GLN A 85 -6.32 9.23 13.17
C GLN A 85 -5.46 8.07 12.66
N LEU A 86 -4.96 7.22 13.57
CA LEU A 86 -4.19 6.02 13.20
C LEU A 86 -5.04 5.05 12.38
N MET A 87 -6.28 4.78 12.81
CA MET A 87 -7.20 3.92 12.06
C MET A 87 -7.55 4.52 10.70
N ALA A 88 -7.79 5.83 10.63
CA ALA A 88 -8.04 6.51 9.37
C ALA A 88 -6.82 6.44 8.43
N ALA A 89 -5.60 6.59 8.94
CA ALA A 89 -4.37 6.44 8.17
C ALA A 89 -4.17 5.01 7.63
N ASN A 90 -4.49 3.99 8.43
CA ASN A 90 -4.42 2.58 8.01
C ASN A 90 -5.33 2.27 6.82
N ASN A 91 -6.45 2.99 6.69
CA ASN A 91 -7.41 2.79 5.61
C ASN A 91 -7.04 3.56 4.34
N GLN A 92 -6.03 4.42 4.40
CA GLN A 92 -5.55 5.13 3.22
C GLN A 92 -4.61 4.26 2.40
N ARG A 93 -4.48 4.61 1.12
CA ARG A 93 -3.47 3.97 0.26
C ARG A 93 -2.09 4.23 0.82
N ALA A 94 -1.33 3.17 1.07
CA ALA A 94 0.04 3.30 1.54
C ALA A 94 0.89 4.12 0.54
N PRO A 95 1.73 5.05 1.02
CA PRO A 95 2.68 5.74 0.17
C PRO A 95 3.69 4.74 -0.42
N MET A 96 4.09 4.95 -1.68
CA MET A 96 5.11 4.13 -2.30
C MET A 96 6.48 4.72 -2.01
N THR A 97 7.20 4.12 -1.07
CA THR A 97 8.55 4.54 -0.70
C THR A 97 9.59 3.62 -1.32
N LEU A 98 10.62 4.23 -1.86
CA LEU A 98 11.77 3.58 -2.47
C LEU A 98 12.96 3.67 -1.54
N ARG A 99 13.75 2.60 -1.48
CA ARG A 99 15.11 2.61 -0.96
C ARG A 99 16.07 2.54 -2.13
N ILE A 100 16.90 3.56 -2.29
CA ILE A 100 17.91 3.61 -3.33
C ILE A 100 19.12 2.76 -2.92
N ASN A 101 19.68 2.04 -3.87
CA ASN A 101 20.85 1.20 -3.64
C ASN A 101 22.14 1.96 -4.00
N PRO A 102 22.87 2.49 -3.00
CA PRO A 102 24.07 3.29 -3.25
C PRO A 102 25.24 2.48 -3.85
N CYS A 103 25.17 1.14 -3.80
CA CYS A 103 26.16 0.29 -4.49
C CYS A 103 25.95 0.22 -6.00
N VAL A 104 24.78 0.64 -6.51
CA VAL A 104 24.44 0.61 -7.94
C VAL A 104 24.41 2.01 -8.53
N ILE A 105 23.80 2.96 -7.79
CA ILE A 105 23.63 4.34 -8.28
C ILE A 105 23.60 5.30 -7.07
N SER A 106 24.16 6.50 -7.25
CA SER A 106 24.03 7.54 -6.22
C SER A 106 22.57 8.02 -6.12
N THR A 107 22.13 8.41 -4.93
CA THR A 107 20.78 8.96 -4.76
C THR A 107 20.57 10.23 -5.60
N ALA A 108 21.61 11.04 -5.80
CA ALA A 108 21.53 12.24 -6.64
C ALA A 108 21.23 11.87 -8.10
N ASP A 109 22.00 10.95 -8.68
CA ASP A 109 21.79 10.49 -10.07
C ASP A 109 20.42 9.80 -10.23
N TYR A 110 19.95 9.09 -9.18
CA TYR A 110 18.63 8.46 -9.22
C TYR A 110 17.49 9.48 -9.21
N LYS A 111 17.61 10.57 -8.43
CA LYS A 111 16.67 11.70 -8.45
C LYS A 111 16.59 12.35 -9.83
N ASP A 112 17.73 12.48 -10.50
CA ASP A 112 17.78 13.00 -11.87
C ASP A 112 17.06 12.07 -12.85
N GLN A 113 17.22 10.75 -12.70
CA GLN A 113 16.48 9.77 -13.51
C GLN A 113 14.96 9.83 -13.26
N LEU A 114 14.50 9.96 -12.01
CA LEU A 114 13.08 10.13 -11.70
C LEU A 114 12.54 11.41 -12.32
N THR A 115 13.28 12.51 -12.20
CA THR A 115 12.91 13.81 -12.80
C THR A 115 12.81 13.72 -14.32
N ALA A 116 13.79 13.08 -14.98
CA ALA A 116 13.78 12.85 -16.42
C ALA A 116 12.60 11.98 -16.88
N ALA A 117 12.16 11.05 -16.02
CA ALA A 117 10.97 10.20 -16.25
C ALA A 117 9.65 10.90 -15.87
N ALA A 118 9.66 12.15 -15.45
CA ALA A 118 8.52 12.92 -14.95
C ALA A 118 7.81 12.25 -13.75
N ILE A 119 8.57 11.55 -12.89
CA ILE A 119 8.10 10.92 -11.67
C ILE A 119 8.39 11.85 -10.49
N ASN A 120 7.35 12.41 -9.89
CA ASN A 120 7.48 13.30 -8.74
C ASN A 120 7.71 12.49 -7.46
N PHE A 121 8.54 13.01 -6.57
CA PHE A 121 8.90 12.39 -5.31
C PHE A 121 9.17 13.43 -4.22
N THR A 122 9.12 13.00 -2.99
CA THR A 122 9.58 13.73 -1.80
C THR A 122 10.74 12.97 -1.16
N GLU A 123 11.66 13.71 -0.53
CA GLU A 123 12.78 13.12 0.19
C GLU A 123 12.33 12.59 1.56
N GLY A 124 12.83 11.42 1.93
CA GLY A 124 12.63 10.83 3.23
C GLY A 124 13.63 11.36 4.28
N PRO A 125 13.56 10.83 5.52
CA PRO A 125 14.43 11.26 6.61
C PRO A 125 15.89 10.81 6.46
N TRP A 126 16.20 9.88 5.56
CA TRP A 126 17.56 9.48 5.21
C TRP A 126 17.82 9.55 3.71
N PRO A 127 19.10 9.69 3.32
CA PRO A 127 19.46 10.01 1.93
C PRO A 127 18.89 9.04 0.89
N GLU A 128 18.80 7.75 1.21
CA GLU A 128 18.37 6.71 0.29
C GLU A 128 16.84 6.55 0.23
N ALA A 129 16.08 7.26 1.07
CA ALA A 129 14.63 7.15 1.13
C ALA A 129 13.95 8.21 0.25
N LEU A 130 13.18 7.75 -0.74
CA LEU A 130 12.37 8.62 -1.59
C LEU A 130 10.93 8.11 -1.59
N THR A 131 9.95 8.99 -1.39
CA THR A 131 8.53 8.65 -1.46
C THR A 131 7.93 9.22 -2.73
N LEU A 132 7.33 8.38 -3.56
CA LEU A 132 6.68 8.81 -4.79
C LEU A 132 5.35 9.51 -4.46
N GLU A 133 5.07 10.65 -5.11
CA GLU A 133 3.77 11.32 -5.00
C GLU A 133 2.64 10.47 -5.56
N GLN A 134 2.93 9.74 -6.62
CA GLN A 134 2.01 8.78 -7.21
C GLN A 134 2.69 7.42 -7.35
N PRO A 135 2.10 6.35 -6.81
CA PRO A 135 2.62 5.01 -7.00
C PRO A 135 2.68 4.61 -8.47
N GLN A 136 3.78 3.99 -8.86
CA GLN A 136 4.03 3.47 -10.21
C GLN A 136 4.16 1.94 -10.16
N PRO A 137 3.91 1.22 -11.27
CA PRO A 137 4.35 -0.17 -11.36
C PRO A 137 5.87 -0.24 -11.14
N ALA A 138 6.32 -1.11 -10.24
CA ALA A 138 7.74 -1.18 -9.89
C ALA A 138 8.65 -1.45 -11.11
N ALA A 139 8.15 -2.24 -12.07
CA ALA A 139 8.89 -2.54 -13.29
C ALA A 139 9.14 -1.32 -14.19
N ASP A 140 8.35 -0.26 -14.06
CA ASP A 140 8.45 0.97 -14.85
C ASP A 140 9.42 1.99 -14.22
N LEU A 141 9.91 1.71 -13.00
CA LEU A 141 10.86 2.58 -12.32
C LEU A 141 12.24 2.51 -12.99
N PRO A 142 12.93 3.65 -13.15
CA PRO A 142 14.29 3.68 -13.67
C PRO A 142 15.22 2.73 -12.92
N GLY A 143 15.99 1.93 -13.64
CA GLY A 143 16.97 1.03 -13.05
C GLY A 143 16.43 -0.13 -12.18
N TRP A 144 15.10 -0.35 -12.14
CA TRP A 144 14.49 -1.41 -11.33
C TRP A 144 15.12 -2.78 -11.55
N HIS A 145 15.23 -3.22 -12.81
CA HIS A 145 15.80 -4.52 -13.16
C HIS A 145 17.31 -4.62 -12.89
N GLY A 146 17.99 -3.48 -12.75
CA GLY A 146 19.39 -3.40 -12.37
C GLY A 146 19.63 -3.29 -10.87
N GLY A 147 18.56 -3.31 -10.06
CA GLY A 147 18.67 -3.22 -8.59
C GLY A 147 19.02 -1.82 -8.09
N ALA A 148 18.76 -0.77 -8.87
CA ALA A 148 19.02 0.62 -8.49
C ALA A 148 18.12 1.08 -7.32
N CYS A 149 16.94 0.50 -7.17
CA CYS A 149 16.02 0.77 -6.07
C CYS A 149 15.23 -0.48 -5.67
N ALA A 150 14.65 -0.44 -4.49
CA ALA A 150 13.68 -1.41 -3.99
C ALA A 150 12.49 -0.68 -3.39
N VAL A 151 11.27 -1.22 -3.54
CA VAL A 151 10.10 -0.74 -2.80
C VAL A 151 10.20 -1.26 -1.38
N GLN A 152 10.30 -0.36 -0.43
CA GLN A 152 10.38 -0.70 0.98
C GLN A 152 9.72 0.41 1.80
N ASP A 153 8.85 0.02 2.72
CA ASP A 153 8.20 0.95 3.63
C ASP A 153 9.22 1.74 4.46
N LEU A 154 8.91 3.00 4.73
CA LEU A 154 9.80 3.91 5.45
C LEU A 154 10.11 3.40 6.87
N GLY A 155 9.12 2.83 7.56
CA GLY A 155 9.32 2.21 8.87
C GLY A 155 10.28 1.03 8.82
N ALA A 156 10.22 0.20 7.77
CA ALA A 156 11.14 -0.91 7.57
C ALA A 156 12.57 -0.42 7.26
N GLN A 157 12.73 0.71 6.56
CA GLN A 157 14.04 1.33 6.34
C GLN A 157 14.67 1.85 7.64
N CYS A 158 13.84 2.27 8.62
CA CYS A 158 14.28 2.75 9.92
C CYS A 158 15.12 1.69 10.68
N ALA A 159 14.76 0.42 10.57
CA ALA A 159 15.47 -0.67 11.26
C ALA A 159 16.95 -0.72 10.86
N SER A 160 17.26 -0.57 9.57
CA SER A 160 18.66 -0.57 9.10
C SER A 160 19.43 0.66 9.60
N GLN A 161 18.79 1.81 9.72
CA GLN A 161 19.43 3.04 10.22
C GLN A 161 19.75 2.93 11.71
N ILE A 162 18.83 2.41 12.52
CA ILE A 162 19.06 2.14 13.95
C ILE A 162 20.21 1.15 14.11
N MET A 163 20.19 0.08 13.31
CA MET A 163 21.25 -0.92 13.35
C MET A 163 22.62 -0.34 13.03
N MET A 164 22.73 0.50 11.99
CA MET A 164 23.98 1.16 11.62
C MET A 164 24.51 2.09 12.73
N GLN A 165 23.64 2.79 13.46
CA GLN A 165 24.02 3.58 14.63
C GLN A 165 24.57 2.71 15.75
N VAL A 166 23.85 1.63 16.11
CA VAL A 166 24.31 0.68 17.14
C VAL A 166 25.65 0.04 16.75
N LEU A 167 25.83 -0.32 15.48
CA LEU A 167 27.08 -0.91 15.01
C LEU A 167 28.25 0.09 15.06
N ALA A 168 28.00 1.37 14.74
CA ALA A 168 29.03 2.41 14.83
C ALA A 168 29.50 2.61 16.28
N ASP A 169 28.58 2.53 17.25
CA ASP A 169 28.87 2.67 18.67
C ASP A 169 29.61 1.45 19.28
N HIS A 170 29.48 0.29 18.63
CA HIS A 170 30.05 -0.99 19.10
C HIS A 170 31.14 -1.54 18.18
N ALA A 171 31.65 -0.74 17.24
CA ALA A 171 32.78 -1.16 16.40
C ALA A 171 33.99 -1.46 17.27
N THR A 172 34.46 -2.73 17.24
CA THR A 172 35.70 -3.16 17.91
C THR A 172 36.88 -2.78 17.05
N GLU A 173 38.05 -2.61 17.68
CA GLU A 173 39.32 -2.29 16.98
C GLU A 173 39.67 -3.31 15.88
N ASP A 174 39.21 -4.56 16.00
CA ASP A 174 39.40 -5.63 15.01
C ASP A 174 38.41 -5.58 13.82
N GLY A 175 37.44 -4.67 13.80
CA GLY A 175 36.50 -4.44 12.67
C GLY A 175 35.55 -5.59 12.34
N ALA A 176 35.53 -6.67 13.10
CA ALA A 176 34.66 -7.82 12.86
C ALA A 176 33.36 -7.69 13.65
N LEU A 177 32.31 -7.25 12.98
CA LEU A 177 30.96 -7.24 13.52
C LEU A 177 30.20 -8.51 13.10
N ARG A 178 29.55 -9.17 14.07
CA ARG A 178 28.62 -10.28 13.79
C ARG A 178 27.22 -9.76 13.93
N LEU A 179 26.46 -9.87 12.85
CA LEU A 179 25.05 -9.49 12.78
C LEU A 179 24.22 -10.74 12.59
N LEU A 180 23.16 -10.90 13.37
CA LEU A 180 22.15 -11.92 13.19
C LEU A 180 20.85 -11.22 12.79
N ASP A 181 20.39 -11.49 11.57
CA ASP A 181 19.03 -11.17 11.11
C ASP A 181 18.19 -12.44 11.26
N ALA A 182 17.23 -12.43 12.21
CA ALA A 182 16.43 -13.60 12.61
C ALA A 182 14.94 -13.35 12.42
#